data_6c246b7600e607ee2ee450ff46a2fa86
#
_entry.id   6c246b7600e607ee2ee450ff46a2fa86
#
_cell.length_a   1.000
_cell.length_b   1.000
_cell.length_c   1.000
_cell.angle_alpha   90.00
_cell.angle_beta   90.00
_cell.angle_gamma   90.00
#
_symmetry.space_group_name_H-M   'P 1'
#
loop_
_entity.id
_entity.type
_entity.pdbx_description
1 polymer ?
#
loop_
_entity_poly.entity_id
_entity_poly.type
_entity_poly.pdbx_seq_one_letter_code
_entity_poly.pdbx_strand_id
1 'polypeptide(L)'
;MGLIFNLAEFEGNIKISLFNKGKKLRWYAVNQIKKFFTEYGLSDKISMYRAWENMTTTKPDLSDLPEVDNGKGVSPTSDIVDAFAICEYLRTELKLRKGLIMLNQLNPKQIECFNAITKEHPQGLLVADFIEK
;
A
#
# COMPACT_ATOMS: atom_id res chain seq x y z
N MET A 1 -1.97 -4.86 -25.41
CA MET A 1 -3.42 -4.77 -25.06
C MET A 1 -3.87 -5.98 -24.25
N GLY A 2 -3.61 -7.21 -24.69
CA GLY A 2 -4.07 -8.42 -24.00
C GLY A 2 -3.65 -8.53 -22.53
N LEU A 3 -2.40 -8.22 -22.18
CA LEU A 3 -1.91 -8.30 -20.82
C LEU A 3 -2.64 -7.35 -19.84
N ILE A 4 -2.94 -6.13 -20.29
CA ILE A 4 -3.66 -5.14 -19.47
C ILE A 4 -5.08 -5.62 -19.19
N PHE A 5 -5.77 -6.17 -20.16
CA PHE A 5 -7.11 -6.74 -19.97
C PHE A 5 -7.09 -7.94 -19.04
N ASN A 6 -6.12 -8.83 -19.19
CA ASN A 6 -5.97 -10.00 -18.32
C ASN A 6 -5.70 -9.61 -16.85
N LEU A 7 -4.88 -8.59 -16.61
CA LEU A 7 -4.61 -8.08 -15.26
C LEU A 7 -5.86 -7.42 -14.66
N ALA A 8 -6.61 -6.65 -15.43
CA ALA A 8 -7.85 -6.01 -14.96
C ALA A 8 -8.92 -7.06 -14.63
N GLU A 9 -9.06 -8.09 -15.47
CA GLU A 9 -9.98 -9.22 -15.21
C GLU A 9 -9.59 -9.99 -13.96
N PHE A 10 -8.30 -10.29 -13.79
CA PHE A 10 -7.77 -10.99 -12.62
C PHE A 10 -8.02 -10.19 -11.34
N GLU A 11 -7.74 -8.89 -11.35
CA GLU A 11 -8.02 -8.00 -10.24
C GLU A 11 -9.52 -7.97 -9.90
N GLY A 12 -10.38 -7.85 -10.90
CA GLY A 12 -11.83 -7.87 -10.74
C GLY A 12 -12.32 -9.16 -10.10
N ASN A 13 -11.83 -10.31 -10.54
CA ASN A 13 -12.18 -11.62 -9.98
C ASN A 13 -11.77 -11.77 -8.53
N ILE A 14 -10.57 -11.29 -8.14
CA ILE A 14 -10.13 -11.30 -6.74
C ILE A 14 -11.05 -10.43 -5.89
N LYS A 15 -11.34 -9.21 -6.32
CA LYS A 15 -12.22 -8.27 -5.60
C LYS A 15 -13.61 -8.86 -5.38
N ILE A 16 -14.22 -9.41 -6.42
CA ILE A 16 -15.55 -10.06 -6.34
C ILE A 16 -15.52 -11.26 -5.40
N SER A 17 -14.49 -12.10 -5.49
CA SER A 17 -14.35 -13.26 -4.61
C SER A 17 -14.24 -12.86 -3.14
N LEU A 18 -13.44 -11.84 -2.82
CA LEU A 18 -13.28 -11.34 -1.45
C LEU A 18 -14.60 -10.71 -0.95
N PHE A 19 -15.24 -9.91 -1.78
CA PHE A 19 -16.53 -9.29 -1.47
C PHE A 19 -17.60 -10.34 -1.19
N ASN A 20 -17.71 -11.38 -2.02
CA ASN A 20 -18.67 -12.46 -1.83
C ASN A 20 -18.40 -13.29 -0.56
N LYS A 21 -17.16 -13.32 -0.09
CA LYS A 21 -16.78 -13.92 1.20
C LYS A 21 -16.98 -13.00 2.40
N GLY A 22 -17.62 -11.84 2.21
CA GLY A 22 -17.87 -10.87 3.28
C GLY A 22 -16.60 -10.20 3.81
N LYS A 23 -15.53 -10.13 3.00
CA LYS A 23 -14.31 -9.42 3.38
C LYS A 23 -14.45 -7.93 3.11
N LYS A 24 -14.00 -7.13 4.05
CA LYS A 24 -13.92 -5.68 3.88
C LYS A 24 -12.78 -5.34 2.93
N LEU A 25 -13.03 -4.43 2.02
CA LEU A 25 -12.07 -4.03 0.99
C LEU A 25 -11.68 -2.56 1.17
N ARG A 26 -10.41 -2.28 0.89
CA ARG A 26 -9.86 -0.92 0.87
C ARG A 26 -8.97 -0.76 -0.36
N TRP A 27 -9.15 0.34 -1.05
CA TRP A 27 -8.28 0.74 -2.16
C TRP A 27 -7.34 1.85 -1.75
N TYR A 28 -6.12 1.76 -2.21
CA TYR A 28 -5.13 2.82 -2.10
C TYR A 28 -4.59 3.15 -3.48
N ALA A 29 -4.49 4.44 -3.82
CA ALA A 29 -3.83 4.87 -5.04
C ALA A 29 -2.33 4.59 -4.95
N VAL A 30 -1.71 4.18 -6.07
CA VAL A 30 -0.29 3.79 -6.11
C VAL A 30 0.63 4.91 -5.62
N ASN A 31 0.37 6.15 -6.04
CA ASN A 31 1.14 7.31 -5.60
C ASN A 31 1.00 7.59 -4.08
N GLN A 32 -0.14 7.28 -3.49
CA GLN A 32 -0.33 7.40 -2.04
C GLN A 32 0.41 6.32 -1.27
N ILE A 33 0.42 5.07 -1.76
CA ILE A 33 1.20 3.99 -1.18
C ILE A 33 2.68 4.37 -1.16
N LYS A 34 3.20 4.82 -2.30
CA LYS A 34 4.58 5.29 -2.42
C LYS A 34 4.89 6.45 -1.48
N LYS A 35 4.02 7.46 -1.45
CA LYS A 35 4.17 8.64 -0.58
C LYS A 35 4.14 8.25 0.90
N PHE A 36 3.25 7.36 1.29
CA PHE A 36 3.18 6.86 2.66
C PHE A 36 4.47 6.15 3.08
N PHE A 37 5.03 5.34 2.19
CA PHE A 37 6.16 4.46 2.49
C PHE A 37 7.52 5.13 2.34
N THR A 38 7.67 6.04 1.38
CA THR A 38 8.95 6.71 1.04
C THR A 38 8.92 8.23 1.18
N GLU A 39 7.79 8.82 1.56
CA GLU A 39 7.53 10.25 1.59
C GLU A 39 7.41 10.93 0.20
N TYR A 40 7.58 10.17 -0.90
CA TYR A 40 7.50 10.67 -2.26
C TYR A 40 6.63 9.80 -3.18
N GLY A 41 5.55 10.38 -3.72
CA GLY A 41 4.54 9.64 -4.48
C GLY A 41 4.98 9.09 -5.84
N LEU A 42 6.11 9.56 -6.37
CA LEU A 42 6.68 9.07 -7.64
C LEU A 42 7.94 8.22 -7.43
N SER A 43 8.13 7.69 -6.23
CA SER A 43 9.29 6.86 -5.89
C SER A 43 9.47 5.67 -6.84
N ASP A 44 10.71 5.41 -7.18
CA ASP A 44 11.12 4.25 -7.95
C ASP A 44 11.25 2.97 -7.09
N LYS A 45 11.57 1.87 -7.71
CA LYS A 45 11.71 0.58 -7.02
C LYS A 45 12.87 0.54 -6.03
N ILE A 46 13.96 1.26 -6.31
CA ILE A 46 15.11 1.36 -5.38
C ILE A 46 14.72 2.14 -4.13
N SER A 47 14.03 3.26 -4.29
CA SER A 47 13.56 4.07 -3.14
C SER A 47 12.61 3.27 -2.26
N MET A 48 11.72 2.49 -2.85
CA MET A 48 10.82 1.58 -2.14
C MET A 48 11.61 0.52 -1.36
N TYR A 49 12.59 -0.11 -2.00
CA TYR A 49 13.44 -1.13 -1.38
C TYR A 49 14.27 -0.56 -0.21
N ARG A 50 14.88 0.62 -0.39
CA ARG A 50 15.63 1.30 0.68
C ARG A 50 14.75 1.67 1.86
N ALA A 51 13.54 2.14 1.60
CA ALA A 51 12.57 2.41 2.67
C ALA A 51 12.25 1.14 3.45
N TRP A 52 12.06 0.01 2.75
CA TRP A 52 11.88 -1.29 3.38
C TRP A 52 13.11 -1.73 4.20
N GLU A 53 14.34 -1.58 3.69
CA GLU A 53 15.56 -1.91 4.41
C GLU A 53 15.68 -1.14 5.74
N ASN A 54 15.34 0.14 5.72
CA ASN A 54 15.43 1.03 6.87
C ASN A 54 14.31 0.85 7.91
N MET A 55 13.30 0.04 7.61
CA MET A 55 12.24 -0.21 8.58
C MET A 55 12.71 -1.04 9.76
N THR A 56 12.33 -0.62 10.96
CA THR A 56 12.61 -1.30 12.22
C THR A 56 11.53 -2.27 12.67
N THR A 57 10.39 -2.27 11.99
CA THR A 57 9.28 -3.18 12.29
C THR A 57 9.52 -4.57 11.73
N THR A 58 8.77 -5.55 12.21
CA THR A 58 8.78 -6.92 11.65
C THR A 58 8.48 -6.87 10.16
N LYS A 59 9.38 -7.39 9.37
CA LYS A 59 9.31 -7.42 7.90
C LYS A 59 9.74 -8.79 7.37
N PRO A 60 9.32 -9.19 6.16
CA PRO A 60 9.77 -10.44 5.57
C PRO A 60 11.28 -10.47 5.38
N ASP A 61 11.87 -11.63 5.53
CA ASP A 61 13.28 -11.89 5.20
C ASP A 61 13.38 -12.07 3.67
N LEU A 62 14.20 -11.24 3.04
CA LEU A 62 14.45 -11.27 1.60
C LEU A 62 15.92 -11.63 1.27
N SER A 63 16.67 -12.12 2.25
CA SER A 63 18.12 -12.40 2.09
C SER A 63 18.44 -13.41 0.99
N ASP A 64 17.53 -14.35 0.73
CA ASP A 64 17.69 -15.37 -0.32
C ASP A 64 17.17 -14.93 -1.69
N LEU A 65 16.70 -13.70 -1.82
CA LEU A 65 16.14 -13.15 -3.06
C LEU A 65 17.11 -12.14 -3.69
N PRO A 66 17.00 -11.95 -5.02
CA PRO A 66 17.81 -10.95 -5.71
C PRO A 66 17.62 -9.55 -5.12
N GLU A 67 18.72 -8.84 -4.88
CA GLU A 67 18.65 -7.43 -4.48
C GLU A 67 18.07 -6.56 -5.60
N VAL A 68 17.41 -5.47 -5.23
CA VAL A 68 16.95 -4.45 -6.18
C VAL A 68 18.14 -3.58 -6.55
N ASP A 69 18.64 -3.73 -7.76
CA ASP A 69 19.83 -3.04 -8.28
C ASP A 69 19.49 -2.08 -9.43
N ASN A 70 20.26 -1.01 -9.55
CA ASN A 70 20.35 -0.09 -10.72
C ASN A 70 19.02 0.47 -11.24
N GLY A 71 18.06 0.79 -10.40
CA GLY A 71 16.80 1.46 -10.78
C GLY A 71 15.78 0.55 -11.43
N LYS A 72 16.07 -0.73 -11.58
CA LYS A 72 15.12 -1.72 -12.10
C LYS A 72 14.53 -2.53 -10.96
N GLY A 73 13.22 -2.70 -10.99
CA GLY A 73 12.57 -3.64 -10.11
C GLY A 73 13.01 -5.07 -10.45
N VAL A 74 13.41 -5.81 -9.44
CA VAL A 74 13.77 -7.23 -9.58
C VAL A 74 12.68 -8.06 -8.90
N SER A 75 11.91 -8.78 -9.70
CA SER A 75 10.90 -9.72 -9.20
C SER A 75 11.59 -11.00 -8.69
N PRO A 76 11.13 -11.61 -7.59
CA PRO A 76 9.95 -11.23 -6.80
C PRO A 76 10.22 -10.19 -5.70
N THR A 77 11.46 -9.77 -5.49
CA THR A 77 11.87 -8.88 -4.38
C THR A 77 11.08 -7.57 -4.38
N SER A 78 11.06 -6.85 -5.51
CA SER A 78 10.33 -5.58 -5.62
C SER A 78 8.82 -5.74 -5.43
N ASP A 79 8.26 -6.87 -5.86
CA ASP A 79 6.83 -7.15 -5.73
C ASP A 79 6.44 -7.41 -4.28
N ILE A 80 7.31 -8.10 -3.52
CA ILE A 80 7.12 -8.34 -2.08
C ILE A 80 7.23 -7.03 -1.31
N VAL A 81 8.18 -6.16 -1.65
CA VAL A 81 8.31 -4.83 -1.03
C VAL A 81 7.08 -3.97 -1.28
N ASP A 82 6.55 -3.95 -2.52
CA ASP A 82 5.32 -3.22 -2.84
C ASP A 82 4.12 -3.76 -2.05
N ALA A 83 3.95 -5.08 -1.98
CA ALA A 83 2.90 -5.71 -1.20
C ALA A 83 3.03 -5.40 0.29
N PHE A 84 4.25 -5.40 0.82
CA PHE A 84 4.53 -5.02 2.20
C PHE A 84 4.15 -3.56 2.48
N ALA A 85 4.46 -2.64 1.56
CA ALA A 85 4.09 -1.22 1.69
C ALA A 85 2.57 -1.03 1.78
N ILE A 86 1.79 -1.78 0.98
CA ILE A 86 0.32 -1.78 1.04
C ILE A 86 -0.15 -2.28 2.42
N CYS A 87 0.42 -3.37 2.91
CA CYS A 87 0.09 -3.92 4.22
C CYS A 87 0.40 -2.95 5.36
N GLU A 88 1.52 -2.25 5.31
CA GLU A 88 1.89 -1.26 6.31
C GLU A 88 0.96 -0.04 6.30
N TYR A 89 0.51 0.39 5.11
CA TYR A 89 -0.47 1.46 4.99
C TYR A 89 -1.80 1.06 5.65
N LEU A 90 -2.32 -0.12 5.32
CA LEU A 90 -3.54 -0.65 5.93
C LEU A 90 -3.38 -0.87 7.44
N ARG A 91 -2.27 -1.42 7.88
CA ARG A 91 -1.99 -1.63 9.30
C ARG A 91 -2.02 -0.32 10.09
N THR A 92 -1.44 0.73 9.52
CA THR A 92 -1.44 2.06 10.14
C THR A 92 -2.85 2.65 10.18
N GLU A 93 -3.63 2.54 9.08
CA GLU A 93 -5.04 2.96 9.08
C GLU A 93 -5.85 2.25 10.17
N LEU A 94 -5.70 0.94 10.31
CA LEU A 94 -6.41 0.17 11.33
C LEU A 94 -6.00 0.57 12.75
N LYS A 95 -4.73 0.86 13.00
CA LYS A 95 -4.26 1.38 14.29
C LYS A 95 -4.87 2.74 14.61
N LEU A 96 -4.93 3.64 13.64
CA LEU A 96 -5.57 4.95 13.78
C LEU A 96 -7.06 4.80 14.10
N ARG A 97 -7.78 3.96 13.34
CA ARG A 97 -9.22 3.71 13.55
C ARG A 97 -9.53 3.09 14.92
N LYS A 98 -8.62 2.29 15.45
CA LYS A 98 -8.74 1.67 16.78
C LYS A 98 -8.24 2.56 17.92
N GLY A 99 -7.72 3.74 17.63
CA GLY A 99 -7.16 4.64 18.63
C GLY A 99 -5.85 4.12 19.27
N LEU A 100 -5.17 3.17 18.63
CA LEU A 100 -3.89 2.64 19.11
C LEU A 100 -2.72 3.59 18.86
N ILE A 101 -2.86 4.46 17.88
CA ILE A 101 -1.97 5.57 17.58
C ILE A 101 -2.80 6.80 17.22
N MET A 102 -2.21 7.98 17.36
CA MET A 102 -2.82 9.23 16.96
C MET A 102 -2.22 9.72 15.62
N LEU A 103 -3.00 10.45 14.85
CA LEU A 103 -2.57 10.97 13.54
C LEU A 103 -1.32 11.86 13.65
N ASN A 104 -1.20 12.66 14.71
CA ASN A 104 -0.05 13.54 14.97
C ASN A 104 1.25 12.79 15.33
N GLN A 105 1.21 11.49 15.54
CA GLN A 105 2.38 10.65 15.75
C GLN A 105 3.01 10.17 14.42
N LEU A 106 2.35 10.42 13.30
CA LEU A 106 2.85 10.10 11.96
C LEU A 106 3.68 11.26 11.40
N ASN A 107 4.51 10.98 10.42
CA ASN A 107 5.20 12.04 9.70
C ASN A 107 4.20 12.85 8.81
N PRO A 108 4.56 14.10 8.42
CA PRO A 108 3.65 14.96 7.66
C PRO A 108 3.15 14.35 6.35
N LYS A 109 3.98 13.56 5.65
CA LYS A 109 3.60 12.93 4.39
C LYS A 109 2.60 11.78 4.59
N GLN A 110 2.74 11.04 5.67
CA GLN A 110 1.75 10.03 6.05
C GLN A 110 0.42 10.65 6.46
N ILE A 111 0.45 11.77 7.20
CA ILE A 111 -0.76 12.53 7.54
C ILE A 111 -1.48 13.00 6.27
N GLU A 112 -0.74 13.55 5.30
CA GLU A 112 -1.31 13.94 4.00
C GLU A 112 -2.01 12.77 3.29
N CYS A 113 -1.44 11.56 3.35
CA CYS A 113 -2.03 10.38 2.72
C CYS A 113 -3.39 10.01 3.33
N PHE A 114 -3.54 10.10 4.65
CA PHE A 114 -4.81 9.81 5.34
C PHE A 114 -5.86 10.90 5.15
N ASN A 115 -5.45 12.15 4.95
CA ASN A 115 -6.33 13.28 4.69
C ASN A 115 -6.65 13.46 3.19
N ALA A 116 -6.00 12.72 2.31
CA ALA A 116 -6.21 12.85 0.87
C ALA A 116 -7.66 12.54 0.48
N ILE A 117 -8.23 13.43 -0.33
CA ILE A 117 -9.56 13.26 -0.92
C ILE A 117 -9.36 12.67 -2.32
N THR A 118 -9.98 11.55 -2.59
CA THR A 118 -9.95 10.89 -3.90
C THR A 118 -11.37 10.62 -4.40
N LYS A 119 -11.49 10.14 -5.62
CA LYS A 119 -12.77 9.73 -6.17
C LYS A 119 -13.40 8.58 -5.36
N GLU A 120 -12.56 7.66 -4.90
CA GLU A 120 -12.96 6.50 -4.09
C GLU A 120 -13.21 6.87 -2.62
N HIS A 121 -12.54 7.91 -2.12
CA HIS A 121 -12.62 8.37 -0.74
C HIS A 121 -12.86 9.88 -0.65
N PRO A 122 -14.06 10.36 -0.99
CA PRO A 122 -14.35 11.79 -1.08
C PRO A 122 -14.33 12.51 0.27
N GLN A 123 -14.29 11.78 1.37
CA GLN A 123 -14.25 12.33 2.73
C GLN A 123 -12.87 12.18 3.39
N GLY A 124 -11.87 11.72 2.63
CA GLY A 124 -10.58 11.31 3.18
C GLY A 124 -10.61 9.88 3.72
N LEU A 125 -9.43 9.25 3.74
CA LEU A 125 -9.32 7.81 3.97
C LEU A 125 -9.81 7.36 5.36
N LEU A 126 -9.54 8.14 6.41
CA LEU A 126 -9.95 7.79 7.77
C LEU A 126 -11.44 7.96 8.05
N VAL A 127 -12.11 8.82 7.28
CA VAL A 127 -13.55 9.07 7.41
C VAL A 127 -14.36 8.12 6.54
N ALA A 128 -13.79 7.67 5.43
CA ALA A 128 -14.44 6.73 4.52
C ALA A 128 -14.55 5.34 5.14
N ASP A 129 -15.69 4.70 4.94
CA ASP A 129 -15.89 3.31 5.35
C ASP A 129 -15.18 2.32 4.41
N PHE A 130 -14.94 1.12 4.92
CA PHE A 130 -14.55 0.01 4.06
C PHE A 130 -15.71 -0.36 3.14
N ILE A 131 -15.39 -0.83 1.94
CA ILE A 131 -16.40 -1.43 1.06
C ILE A 131 -16.78 -2.79 1.64
N GLU A 132 -18.04 -2.92 2.00
CA GLU A 132 -18.61 -4.13 2.59
C GLU A 132 -19.70 -4.70 1.67
N LYS A 133 -19.94 -6.00 1.80
CA LYS A 133 -21.05 -6.65 1.10
C LYS A 133 -22.39 -6.26 1.72
#